data_e8888e47e0a963ef9dbf2b178bc80226
#
_entry.id   e8888e47e0a963ef9dbf2b178bc80226
#
_cell.length_a   1.000
_cell.length_b   1.000
_cell.length_c   1.000
_cell.angle_alpha   90.00
_cell.angle_beta   90.00
_cell.angle_gamma   90.00
#
_symmetry.space_group_name_H-M   'P 1'
#
loop_
_entity.id
_entity.type
_entity.pdbx_description
1 polymer ?
#
loop_
_entity_poly.entity_id
_entity_poly.type
_entity_poly.pdbx_seq_one_letter_code
_entity_poly.pdbx_strand_id
1 'polypeptide(L)'
;MAGGLFALLDDVALIARSAASSVDDVAALAGKTSVKAAGVVVDDAAVTPQYVQDVKPQRELPMIWRITKGSLINKLVIILPIALILSWIAPWALTPILMCGGAYLCFEGAEKIFHAVLHRGDKDEQTVEEKGPDAEDSLVKSAITTDLILSAEIMVISLNEVIDQPFWLRLGALVTVGVLLTLGVYGAVGLLIKMDDIGVALLKRHDGDSALGAALVKGMPIVLNIIGIIGTAAMLWVGGHIVVKGLSEFGAEQPYGFIHHVTESINNGALAWLADTGLSMLCGFILGAVIVTIIMAVKATAERVK
;
A
#
# COMPACT_ATOMS: atom_id res chain seq x y z
N MET A 1 49.89 -1.24 34.47
CA MET A 1 48.45 -0.86 34.44
C MET A 1 48.03 -0.21 33.13
N ALA A 2 48.91 0.27 32.26
CA ALA A 2 48.55 0.83 30.96
C ALA A 2 48.06 -0.22 29.91
N GLY A 3 48.52 -1.48 29.98
CA GLY A 3 48.15 -2.51 29.02
C GLY A 3 46.67 -2.94 29.06
N GLY A 4 46.02 -2.85 30.21
CA GLY A 4 44.60 -3.21 30.31
C GLY A 4 43.65 -2.20 29.66
N LEU A 5 44.01 -0.92 29.71
CA LEU A 5 43.21 0.13 29.06
C LEU A 5 43.29 0.04 27.52
N PHE A 6 44.48 -0.24 26.98
CA PHE A 6 44.66 -0.42 25.54
C PHE A 6 43.94 -1.67 25.01
N ALA A 7 43.97 -2.79 25.77
CA ALA A 7 43.22 -3.98 25.42
C ALA A 7 41.71 -3.72 25.44
N LEU A 8 41.21 -2.97 26.41
CA LEU A 8 39.78 -2.61 26.48
C LEU A 8 39.34 -1.68 25.35
N LEU A 9 40.20 -0.74 24.93
CA LEU A 9 39.96 0.14 23.77
C LEU A 9 39.98 -0.67 22.47
N ASP A 10 40.85 -1.66 22.35
CA ASP A 10 40.92 -2.53 21.18
C ASP A 10 39.68 -3.43 21.08
N ASP A 11 39.22 -3.99 22.18
CA ASP A 11 37.96 -4.75 22.26
C ASP A 11 36.73 -3.89 21.89
N VAL A 12 36.66 -2.64 22.40
CA VAL A 12 35.62 -1.70 22.06
C VAL A 12 35.68 -1.33 20.56
N ALA A 13 36.86 -1.14 20.00
CA ALA A 13 37.03 -0.87 18.57
C ALA A 13 36.63 -2.06 17.71
N LEU A 14 36.91 -3.29 18.13
CA LEU A 14 36.44 -4.52 17.44
C LEU A 14 34.91 -4.63 17.47
N ILE A 15 34.29 -4.39 18.63
CA ILE A 15 32.82 -4.38 18.76
C ILE A 15 32.21 -3.29 17.88
N ALA A 16 32.76 -2.09 17.87
CA ALA A 16 32.29 -0.98 17.06
C ALA A 16 32.41 -1.27 15.56
N ARG A 17 33.51 -1.88 15.11
CA ARG A 17 33.68 -2.31 13.71
C ARG A 17 32.68 -3.41 13.32
N SER A 18 32.47 -4.40 14.18
CA SER A 18 31.50 -5.46 13.95
C SER A 18 30.07 -4.92 13.90
N ALA A 19 29.73 -3.97 14.77
CA ALA A 19 28.43 -3.30 14.74
C ALA A 19 28.26 -2.45 13.45
N ALA A 20 29.28 -1.71 13.03
CA ALA A 20 29.24 -0.92 11.80
C ALA A 20 29.08 -1.80 10.55
N SER A 21 29.81 -2.91 10.43
CA SER A 21 29.65 -3.85 9.32
C SER A 21 28.25 -4.48 9.28
N SER A 22 27.69 -4.78 10.46
CA SER A 22 26.33 -5.31 10.56
C SER A 22 25.27 -4.29 10.12
N VAL A 23 25.47 -2.99 10.40
CA VAL A 23 24.59 -1.92 9.92
C VAL A 23 24.70 -1.75 8.42
N ASP A 24 25.91 -1.83 7.85
CA ASP A 24 26.13 -1.74 6.40
C ASP A 24 25.47 -2.93 5.67
N ASP A 25 25.58 -4.14 6.22
CA ASP A 25 24.94 -5.34 5.69
C ASP A 25 23.40 -5.21 5.70
N VAL A 26 22.84 -4.73 6.81
CA VAL A 26 21.40 -4.45 6.94
C VAL A 26 20.96 -3.40 5.92
N ALA A 27 21.71 -2.31 5.76
CA ALA A 27 21.38 -1.24 4.83
C ALA A 27 21.43 -1.71 3.36
N ALA A 28 22.46 -2.47 2.99
CA ALA A 28 22.61 -3.04 1.65
C ALA A 28 21.46 -4.03 1.33
N LEU A 29 21.14 -4.91 2.28
CA LEU A 29 20.08 -5.88 2.14
C LEU A 29 18.70 -5.20 2.04
N ALA A 30 18.42 -4.23 2.92
CA ALA A 30 17.20 -3.45 2.90
C ALA A 30 17.05 -2.65 1.59
N GLY A 31 18.14 -2.04 1.10
CA GLY A 31 18.15 -1.35 -0.19
C GLY A 31 17.79 -2.27 -1.35
N LYS A 32 18.43 -3.44 -1.44
CA LYS A 32 18.12 -4.45 -2.47
C LYS A 32 16.67 -4.92 -2.41
N THR A 33 16.18 -5.19 -1.21
CA THR A 33 14.82 -5.66 -0.97
C THR A 33 13.79 -4.57 -1.32
N SER A 34 14.06 -3.30 -0.94
CA SER A 34 13.20 -2.16 -1.26
C SER A 34 13.08 -1.94 -2.77
N VAL A 35 14.16 -2.12 -3.54
CA VAL A 35 14.11 -2.02 -5.01
C VAL A 35 13.22 -3.10 -5.61
N LYS A 36 13.25 -4.33 -5.09
CA LYS A 36 12.37 -5.41 -5.55
C LYS A 36 10.91 -5.18 -5.16
N ALA A 37 10.67 -4.61 -3.99
CA ALA A 37 9.34 -4.25 -3.54
C ALA A 37 8.79 -2.97 -4.19
N ALA A 38 9.62 -2.19 -4.89
CA ALA A 38 9.25 -0.86 -5.43
C ALA A 38 8.04 -0.91 -6.39
N GLY A 39 7.86 -1.99 -7.14
CA GLY A 39 6.69 -2.17 -8.01
C GLY A 39 5.38 -2.16 -7.22
N VAL A 40 5.34 -2.86 -6.09
CA VAL A 40 4.15 -2.94 -5.22
C VAL A 40 3.96 -1.66 -4.39
N VAL A 41 5.05 -0.94 -4.10
CA VAL A 41 4.99 0.36 -3.38
C VAL A 41 4.29 1.45 -4.19
N VAL A 42 4.37 1.39 -5.51
CA VAL A 42 3.64 2.34 -6.39
C VAL A 42 2.13 2.21 -6.18
N ASP A 43 1.63 0.98 -5.99
CA ASP A 43 0.22 0.72 -5.76
C ASP A 43 -0.24 1.28 -4.41
N ASP A 44 0.55 1.10 -3.35
CA ASP A 44 0.30 1.67 -2.02
C ASP A 44 0.26 3.21 -2.05
N ALA A 45 1.22 3.83 -2.76
CA ALA A 45 1.27 5.28 -2.96
C ALA A 45 0.09 5.82 -3.79
N ALA A 46 -0.46 5.04 -4.72
CA ALA A 46 -1.60 5.44 -5.54
C ALA A 46 -2.95 5.34 -4.78
N VAL A 47 -3.07 4.39 -3.85
CA VAL A 47 -4.29 4.18 -3.07
C VAL A 47 -4.46 5.21 -1.96
N THR A 48 -3.39 5.59 -1.27
CA THR A 48 -3.43 6.42 -0.05
C THR A 48 -4.06 7.81 -0.24
N PRO A 49 -3.78 8.59 -1.32
CA PRO A 49 -4.33 9.95 -1.47
C PRO A 49 -5.86 10.02 -1.52
N GLN A 50 -6.54 8.97 -2.00
CA GLN A 50 -8.00 8.96 -2.11
C GLN A 50 -8.72 9.02 -0.76
N TYR A 51 -8.04 8.70 0.35
CA TYR A 51 -8.62 8.76 1.70
C TYR A 51 -8.54 10.16 2.33
N VAL A 52 -7.80 11.09 1.74
CA VAL A 52 -7.64 12.47 2.24
C VAL A 52 -8.19 13.52 1.28
N GLN A 53 -8.74 13.10 0.13
CA GLN A 53 -9.56 13.97 -0.73
C GLN A 53 -10.80 14.40 0.07
N ASP A 54 -11.30 15.59 -0.14
CA ASP A 54 -12.49 16.14 0.52
C ASP A 54 -12.33 16.43 2.04
N VAL A 55 -11.11 16.46 2.56
CA VAL A 55 -10.79 16.85 3.94
C VAL A 55 -10.30 18.30 3.98
N LYS A 56 -10.56 19.01 5.09
CA LYS A 56 -10.04 20.39 5.27
C LYS A 56 -8.51 20.42 5.20
N PRO A 57 -7.91 21.41 4.53
CA PRO A 57 -6.45 21.53 4.41
C PRO A 57 -5.69 21.48 5.75
N GLN A 58 -6.30 21.98 6.83
CA GLN A 58 -5.71 21.95 8.17
C GLN A 58 -5.73 20.55 8.80
N ARG A 59 -6.61 19.65 8.33
CA ARG A 59 -6.79 18.29 8.85
C ARG A 59 -6.03 17.23 8.06
N GLU A 60 -5.63 17.51 6.83
CA GLU A 60 -4.93 16.57 5.94
C GLU A 60 -3.65 16.00 6.56
N LEU A 61 -2.71 16.85 6.99
CA LEU A 61 -1.47 16.39 7.60
C LEU A 61 -1.66 15.62 8.91
N PRO A 62 -2.52 16.08 9.86
CA PRO A 62 -2.86 15.26 11.03
C PRO A 62 -3.43 13.91 10.67
N MET A 63 -4.25 13.82 9.63
CA MET A 63 -4.86 12.58 9.16
C MET A 63 -3.81 11.64 8.54
N ILE A 64 -2.95 12.17 7.64
CA ILE A 64 -1.82 11.42 7.08
C ILE A 64 -0.92 10.89 8.20
N TRP A 65 -0.63 11.70 9.21
CA TRP A 65 0.19 11.28 10.35
C TRP A 65 -0.45 10.15 11.16
N ARG A 66 -1.77 10.17 11.35
CA ARG A 66 -2.51 9.07 11.98
C ARG A 66 -2.41 7.79 11.16
N ILE A 67 -2.58 7.89 9.84
CA ILE A 67 -2.46 6.75 8.91
C ILE A 67 -1.02 6.23 8.93
N THR A 68 -0.01 7.10 8.84
CA THR A 68 1.42 6.73 8.89
C THR A 68 1.76 5.94 10.17
N LYS A 69 1.30 6.42 11.33
CA LYS A 69 1.48 5.69 12.59
C LYS A 69 0.79 4.33 12.58
N GLY A 70 -0.44 4.27 12.08
CA GLY A 70 -1.19 3.01 11.95
C GLY A 70 -0.48 2.03 11.03
N SER A 71 -0.02 2.49 9.87
CA SER A 71 0.77 1.72 8.92
C SER A 71 2.06 1.17 9.54
N LEU A 72 2.80 2.02 10.27
CA LEU A 72 4.04 1.59 10.91
C LEU A 72 3.79 0.54 12.00
N ILE A 73 2.74 0.71 12.81
CA ILE A 73 2.33 -0.29 13.81
C ILE A 73 1.92 -1.58 13.10
N ASN A 74 1.11 -1.51 12.04
CA ASN A 74 0.73 -2.68 11.26
C ASN A 74 1.95 -3.45 10.75
N LYS A 75 2.89 -2.76 10.10
CA LYS A 75 4.08 -3.38 9.52
C LYS A 75 5.00 -4.00 10.58
N LEU A 76 5.30 -3.26 11.64
CA LEU A 76 6.34 -3.66 12.61
C LEU A 76 5.81 -4.50 13.77
N VAL A 77 4.57 -4.27 14.20
CA VAL A 77 4.02 -4.92 15.40
C VAL A 77 3.06 -6.07 15.06
N ILE A 78 2.38 -5.99 13.90
CA ILE A 78 1.40 -7.00 13.50
C ILE A 78 1.99 -7.90 12.42
N ILE A 79 2.30 -7.34 11.23
CA ILE A 79 2.67 -8.13 10.07
C ILE A 79 4.03 -8.80 10.26
N LEU A 80 5.04 -8.06 10.68
CA LEU A 80 6.40 -8.58 10.80
C LEU A 80 6.51 -9.77 11.76
N PRO A 81 6.00 -9.72 13.01
CA PRO A 81 6.01 -10.88 13.89
C PRO A 81 5.21 -12.06 13.34
N ILE A 82 4.01 -11.80 12.78
CA ILE A 82 3.16 -12.85 12.21
C ILE A 82 3.85 -13.51 11.02
N ALA A 83 4.40 -12.72 10.10
CA ALA A 83 5.11 -13.23 8.92
C ALA A 83 6.36 -14.06 9.32
N LEU A 84 7.15 -13.58 10.29
CA LEU A 84 8.31 -14.33 10.81
C LEU A 84 7.90 -15.64 11.48
N ILE A 85 6.87 -15.64 12.30
CA ILE A 85 6.37 -16.83 12.99
C ILE A 85 5.81 -17.83 11.98
N LEU A 86 4.93 -17.37 11.06
CA LEU A 86 4.32 -18.21 10.04
C LEU A 86 5.36 -18.77 9.06
N SER A 87 6.37 -17.98 8.67
CA SER A 87 7.44 -18.47 7.80
C SER A 87 8.23 -19.63 8.40
N TRP A 88 8.22 -19.77 9.72
CA TRP A 88 8.89 -20.84 10.43
C TRP A 88 7.99 -22.04 10.74
N ILE A 89 6.74 -21.79 11.18
CA ILE A 89 5.81 -22.85 11.65
C ILE A 89 4.94 -23.37 10.50
N ALA A 90 4.40 -22.47 9.68
CA ALA A 90 3.41 -22.80 8.66
C ALA A 90 3.53 -21.86 7.43
N PRO A 91 4.60 -21.97 6.61
CA PRO A 91 4.82 -21.10 5.45
C PRO A 91 3.63 -21.08 4.50
N TRP A 92 2.95 -22.20 4.34
CA TRP A 92 1.76 -22.35 3.49
C TRP A 92 0.57 -21.45 3.93
N ALA A 93 0.52 -21.03 5.20
CA ALA A 93 -0.57 -20.23 5.72
C ALA A 93 -0.51 -18.76 5.28
N LEU A 94 0.64 -18.28 4.82
CA LEU A 94 0.79 -16.90 4.31
C LEU A 94 -0.08 -16.66 3.09
N THR A 95 -0.10 -17.61 2.14
CA THR A 95 -0.87 -17.47 0.89
C THR A 95 -2.39 -17.32 1.12
N PRO A 96 -3.10 -18.16 1.89
CA PRO A 96 -4.53 -17.96 2.12
C PRO A 96 -4.85 -16.69 2.92
N ILE A 97 -3.97 -16.25 3.82
CA ILE A 97 -4.14 -14.97 4.53
C ILE A 97 -4.06 -13.81 3.53
N LEU A 98 -3.07 -13.81 2.64
CA LEU A 98 -2.96 -12.81 1.58
C LEU A 98 -4.17 -12.85 0.63
N MET A 99 -4.65 -14.05 0.26
CA MET A 99 -5.85 -14.19 -0.58
C MET A 99 -7.10 -13.58 0.05
N CYS A 100 -7.30 -13.74 1.35
CA CYS A 100 -8.40 -13.05 2.06
C CYS A 100 -8.26 -11.53 1.97
N GLY A 101 -7.04 -11.02 2.12
CA GLY A 101 -6.73 -9.61 1.93
C GLY A 101 -7.00 -9.15 0.49
N GLY A 102 -6.51 -9.90 -0.51
CA GLY A 102 -6.75 -9.61 -1.92
C GLY A 102 -8.23 -9.60 -2.28
N ALA A 103 -9.02 -10.53 -1.75
CA ALA A 103 -10.46 -10.54 -1.93
C ALA A 103 -11.14 -9.28 -1.32
N TYR A 104 -10.65 -8.80 -0.17
CA TYR A 104 -11.10 -7.54 0.41
C TYR A 104 -10.78 -6.33 -0.48
N LEU A 105 -9.57 -6.26 -1.05
CA LEU A 105 -9.21 -5.20 -2.01
C LEU A 105 -10.09 -5.23 -3.26
N CYS A 106 -10.37 -6.42 -3.79
CA CYS A 106 -11.29 -6.60 -4.92
C CYS A 106 -12.70 -6.09 -4.57
N PHE A 107 -13.19 -6.41 -3.37
CA PHE A 107 -14.48 -5.91 -2.87
C PHE A 107 -14.50 -4.38 -2.80
N GLU A 108 -13.53 -3.76 -2.12
CA GLU A 108 -13.46 -2.31 -1.93
C GLU A 108 -13.31 -1.57 -3.28
N GLY A 109 -12.46 -2.07 -4.19
CA GLY A 109 -12.29 -1.51 -5.52
C GLY A 109 -13.56 -1.60 -6.38
N ALA A 110 -14.25 -2.74 -6.33
CA ALA A 110 -15.52 -2.92 -7.04
C ALA A 110 -16.64 -2.05 -6.45
N GLU A 111 -16.75 -1.96 -5.12
CA GLU A 111 -17.73 -1.12 -4.43
C GLU A 111 -17.59 0.35 -4.86
N LYS A 112 -16.36 0.88 -4.93
CA LYS A 112 -16.10 2.24 -5.43
C LYS A 112 -16.57 2.45 -6.87
N ILE A 113 -16.35 1.46 -7.75
CA ILE A 113 -16.83 1.54 -9.15
C ILE A 113 -18.35 1.49 -9.19
N PHE A 114 -18.99 0.59 -8.42
CA PHE A 114 -20.46 0.51 -8.38
C PHE A 114 -21.07 1.82 -7.87
N HIS A 115 -20.51 2.41 -6.81
CA HIS A 115 -20.94 3.72 -6.33
C HIS A 115 -20.79 4.81 -7.40
N ALA A 116 -19.66 4.89 -8.09
CA ALA A 116 -19.42 5.88 -9.13
C ALA A 116 -20.36 5.73 -10.34
N VAL A 117 -20.78 4.50 -10.65
CA VAL A 117 -21.66 4.23 -11.82
C VAL A 117 -23.14 4.36 -11.46
N LEU A 118 -23.58 3.80 -10.31
CA LEU A 118 -24.99 3.81 -9.93
C LEU A 118 -25.46 5.18 -9.39
N HIS A 119 -24.59 5.93 -8.69
CA HIS A 119 -24.96 7.22 -8.09
C HIS A 119 -24.50 8.42 -8.93
N ARG A 120 -24.35 8.25 -10.23
CA ARG A 120 -23.94 9.30 -11.18
C ARG A 120 -24.91 10.51 -11.27
N GLY A 121 -26.06 10.43 -10.61
CA GLY A 121 -27.10 11.48 -10.60
C GLY A 121 -27.30 12.19 -9.25
N ASP A 122 -26.93 11.58 -8.15
CA ASP A 122 -27.04 12.18 -6.82
C ASP A 122 -25.72 12.89 -6.49
N LYS A 123 -25.64 14.17 -6.84
CA LYS A 123 -24.63 15.10 -6.30
C LYS A 123 -24.97 15.49 -4.86
N ASP A 124 -25.23 14.56 -4.00
CA ASP A 124 -25.07 14.74 -2.56
C ASP A 124 -23.58 14.56 -2.23
N GLU A 125 -22.75 15.45 -2.77
CA GLU A 125 -21.41 15.74 -2.30
C GLU A 125 -21.51 16.40 -0.91
N GLN A 126 -22.05 15.67 0.07
CA GLN A 126 -21.83 16.02 1.45
C GLN A 126 -20.34 15.78 1.72
N THR A 127 -19.57 16.85 1.81
CA THR A 127 -18.17 16.81 2.20
C THR A 127 -18.03 16.07 3.53
N VAL A 128 -16.88 15.47 3.78
CA VAL A 128 -16.58 14.80 5.06
C VAL A 128 -16.88 15.74 6.26
N GLU A 129 -16.85 17.05 6.05
CA GLU A 129 -17.21 18.09 7.00
C GLU A 129 -18.66 18.01 7.51
N GLU A 130 -19.59 17.69 6.62
CA GLU A 130 -21.03 17.60 6.98
C GLU A 130 -21.35 16.30 7.74
N LYS A 131 -20.46 15.26 7.58
CA LYS A 131 -20.60 13.97 8.26
C LYS A 131 -19.97 13.92 9.65
N GLY A 132 -19.18 14.95 10.05
CA GLY A 132 -18.61 15.08 11.39
C GLY A 132 -17.35 14.23 11.66
N PRO A 133 -16.84 14.26 12.91
CA PRO A 133 -15.59 13.58 13.31
C PRO A 133 -15.60 12.07 13.09
N ASP A 134 -16.75 11.42 13.18
CA ASP A 134 -16.92 9.97 12.98
C ASP A 134 -16.60 9.56 11.54
N ALA A 135 -16.84 10.45 10.56
CA ALA A 135 -16.51 10.16 9.16
C ALA A 135 -14.99 10.20 8.93
N GLU A 136 -14.26 11.15 9.55
CA GLU A 136 -12.79 11.19 9.48
C GLU A 136 -12.18 9.92 10.09
N ASP A 137 -12.67 9.49 11.26
CA ASP A 137 -12.20 8.27 11.91
C ASP A 137 -12.47 7.01 11.07
N SER A 138 -13.61 6.96 10.40
CA SER A 138 -13.94 5.89 9.46
C SER A 138 -12.98 5.85 8.27
N LEU A 139 -12.66 7.00 7.66
CA LEU A 139 -11.69 7.11 6.56
C LEU A 139 -10.29 6.69 7.00
N VAL A 140 -9.82 7.17 8.16
CA VAL A 140 -8.51 6.78 8.71
C VAL A 140 -8.46 5.27 8.95
N LYS A 141 -9.53 4.68 9.50
CA LYS A 141 -9.61 3.25 9.75
C LYS A 141 -9.60 2.45 8.44
N SER A 142 -10.37 2.88 7.44
CA SER A 142 -10.36 2.24 6.11
C SER A 142 -8.97 2.31 5.48
N ALA A 143 -8.33 3.48 5.48
CA ALA A 143 -6.97 3.65 4.97
C ALA A 143 -5.97 2.71 5.65
N ILE A 144 -6.00 2.61 7.00
CA ILE A 144 -5.11 1.73 7.77
C ILE A 144 -5.40 0.25 7.47
N THR A 145 -6.67 -0.12 7.22
CA THR A 145 -7.04 -1.51 6.88
C THR A 145 -6.56 -1.88 5.48
N THR A 146 -6.74 -1.00 4.51
CA THR A 146 -6.23 -1.21 3.14
C THR A 146 -4.71 -1.28 3.12
N ASP A 147 -4.02 -0.35 3.83
CA ASP A 147 -2.57 -0.40 4.01
C ASP A 147 -2.08 -1.69 4.68
N LEU A 148 -2.83 -2.23 5.65
CA LEU A 148 -2.47 -3.50 6.29
C LEU A 148 -2.32 -4.63 5.26
N ILE A 149 -3.21 -4.69 4.28
CA ILE A 149 -3.22 -5.75 3.26
C ILE A 149 -2.08 -5.56 2.26
N LEU A 150 -1.94 -4.35 1.71
CA LEU A 150 -0.85 -4.01 0.78
C LEU A 150 0.51 -4.18 1.45
N SER A 151 0.61 -3.74 2.71
CA SER A 151 1.82 -3.91 3.52
C SER A 151 2.14 -5.37 3.83
N ALA A 152 1.14 -6.23 4.04
CA ALA A 152 1.38 -7.66 4.25
C ALA A 152 2.00 -8.30 3.00
N GLU A 153 1.53 -7.95 1.80
CA GLU A 153 2.12 -8.41 0.55
C GLU A 153 3.58 -7.97 0.42
N ILE A 154 3.85 -6.65 0.60
CA ILE A 154 5.21 -6.11 0.55
C ILE A 154 6.13 -6.81 1.56
N MET A 155 5.66 -7.01 2.80
CA MET A 155 6.45 -7.64 3.84
C MET A 155 6.72 -9.13 3.57
N VAL A 156 5.78 -9.86 2.96
CA VAL A 156 5.97 -11.26 2.55
C VAL A 156 6.95 -11.37 1.38
N ILE A 157 6.84 -10.50 0.36
CA ILE A 157 7.82 -10.42 -0.72
C ILE A 157 9.20 -10.11 -0.16
N SER A 158 9.30 -9.12 0.73
CA SER A 158 10.55 -8.73 1.37
C SER A 158 11.14 -9.87 2.22
N LEU A 159 10.30 -10.60 2.95
CA LEU A 159 10.71 -11.76 3.75
C LEU A 159 11.30 -12.87 2.87
N ASN A 160 10.67 -13.18 1.72
CA ASN A 160 11.16 -14.19 0.79
C ASN A 160 12.55 -13.85 0.23
N GLU A 161 12.84 -12.54 0.02
CA GLU A 161 14.19 -12.10 -0.44
C GLU A 161 15.29 -12.29 0.60
N VAL A 162 14.93 -12.33 1.88
CA VAL A 162 15.89 -12.40 2.99
C VAL A 162 15.76 -13.70 3.80
N ILE A 163 15.00 -14.68 3.29
CA ILE A 163 14.65 -15.89 4.04
C ILE A 163 15.88 -16.70 4.46
N ASP A 164 16.92 -16.74 3.61
CA ASP A 164 18.17 -17.48 3.83
C ASP A 164 19.16 -16.74 4.74
N GLN A 165 18.84 -15.51 5.17
CA GLN A 165 19.72 -14.70 6.00
C GLN A 165 19.58 -15.08 7.49
N PRO A 166 20.64 -14.90 8.31
CA PRO A 166 20.56 -15.06 9.76
C PRO A 166 19.42 -14.22 10.36
N PHE A 167 18.77 -14.74 11.40
CA PHE A 167 17.56 -14.14 11.98
C PHE A 167 17.69 -12.63 12.29
N TRP A 168 18.80 -12.21 12.89
CA TRP A 168 18.99 -10.79 13.25
C TRP A 168 19.18 -9.88 12.05
N LEU A 169 19.85 -10.35 11.00
CA LEU A 169 20.04 -9.62 9.76
C LEU A 169 18.71 -9.53 8.99
N ARG A 170 17.96 -10.63 8.92
CA ARG A 170 16.61 -10.68 8.34
C ARG A 170 15.65 -9.73 9.07
N LEU A 171 15.62 -9.77 10.40
CA LEU A 171 14.78 -8.87 11.21
C LEU A 171 15.16 -7.40 10.98
N GLY A 172 16.45 -7.06 11.02
CA GLY A 172 16.94 -5.70 10.79
C GLY A 172 16.59 -5.19 9.40
N ALA A 173 16.76 -6.01 8.35
CA ALA A 173 16.41 -5.66 6.98
C ALA A 173 14.90 -5.40 6.86
N LEU A 174 14.04 -6.27 7.39
CA LEU A 174 12.57 -6.12 7.30
C LEU A 174 12.06 -4.90 8.07
N VAL A 175 12.62 -4.62 9.27
CA VAL A 175 12.31 -3.39 10.01
C VAL A 175 12.70 -2.15 9.20
N THR A 176 13.90 -2.15 8.63
CA THR A 176 14.39 -1.03 7.82
C THR A 176 13.53 -0.81 6.58
N VAL A 177 13.18 -1.89 5.85
CA VAL A 177 12.27 -1.83 4.70
C VAL A 177 10.92 -1.26 5.12
N GLY A 178 10.31 -1.79 6.19
CA GLY A 178 9.02 -1.33 6.69
C GLY A 178 9.01 0.16 7.03
N VAL A 179 10.07 0.65 7.68
CA VAL A 179 10.21 2.08 8.03
C VAL A 179 10.42 2.93 6.77
N LEU A 180 11.38 2.56 5.92
CA LEU A 180 11.72 3.32 4.72
C LEU A 180 10.53 3.45 3.76
N LEU A 181 9.83 2.35 3.50
CA LEU A 181 8.67 2.36 2.62
C LEU A 181 7.52 3.17 3.20
N THR A 182 7.25 3.03 4.51
CA THR A 182 6.21 3.83 5.16
C THR A 182 6.51 5.32 5.07
N LEU A 183 7.73 5.74 5.43
CA LEU A 183 8.12 7.15 5.36
C LEU A 183 8.16 7.65 3.91
N GLY A 184 8.59 6.83 2.96
CA GLY A 184 8.64 7.15 1.54
C GLY A 184 7.24 7.40 0.97
N VAL A 185 6.32 6.45 1.16
CA VAL A 185 4.94 6.54 0.66
C VAL A 185 4.21 7.72 1.29
N TYR A 186 4.11 7.77 2.63
CA TYR A 186 3.34 8.82 3.29
C TYR A 186 4.01 10.19 3.24
N GLY A 187 5.33 10.25 3.12
CA GLY A 187 6.07 11.48 2.84
C GLY A 187 5.74 12.03 1.45
N ALA A 188 5.74 11.18 0.43
CA ALA A 188 5.35 11.56 -0.93
C ALA A 188 3.88 12.00 -1.00
N VAL A 189 2.98 11.26 -0.35
CA VAL A 189 1.55 11.61 -0.27
C VAL A 189 1.34 12.95 0.44
N GLY A 190 2.01 13.16 1.59
CA GLY A 190 1.94 14.43 2.31
C GLY A 190 2.44 15.61 1.50
N LEU A 191 3.52 15.42 0.73
CA LEU A 191 4.03 16.44 -0.19
C LEU A 191 3.03 16.72 -1.32
N LEU A 192 2.49 15.67 -1.93
CA LEU A 192 1.53 15.78 -3.02
C LEU A 192 0.30 16.59 -2.60
N ILE A 193 -0.29 16.26 -1.45
CA ILE A 193 -1.50 16.90 -0.93
C ILE A 193 -1.23 18.37 -0.58
N LYS A 194 -0.01 18.73 -0.19
CA LYS A 194 0.36 20.13 0.12
C LYS A 194 0.78 20.98 -1.08
N MET A 195 0.78 20.42 -2.30
CA MET A 195 1.16 21.18 -3.49
C MET A 195 0.17 22.30 -3.83
N ASP A 196 -1.12 22.14 -3.54
CA ASP A 196 -2.12 23.20 -3.71
C ASP A 196 -1.92 24.35 -2.73
N ASP A 197 -1.65 24.08 -1.45
CA ASP A 197 -1.32 25.10 -0.44
C ASP A 197 -0.08 25.90 -0.85
N ILE A 198 0.93 25.24 -1.42
CA ILE A 198 2.13 25.89 -1.99
C ILE A 198 1.73 26.78 -3.17
N GLY A 199 0.82 26.31 -4.02
CA GLY A 199 0.28 27.09 -5.13
C GLY A 199 -0.41 28.37 -4.67
N VAL A 200 -1.28 28.26 -3.66
CA VAL A 200 -1.95 29.43 -3.05
C VAL A 200 -0.94 30.40 -2.41
N ALA A 201 0.08 29.89 -1.73
CA ALA A 201 1.14 30.72 -1.14
C ALA A 201 1.94 31.48 -2.21
N LEU A 202 2.24 30.84 -3.35
CA LEU A 202 2.91 31.49 -4.48
C LEU A 202 2.05 32.59 -5.12
N LEU A 203 0.75 32.37 -5.30
CA LEU A 203 -0.17 33.38 -5.80
C LEU A 203 -0.24 34.59 -4.87
N LYS A 204 -0.31 34.37 -3.56
CA LYS A 204 -0.31 35.45 -2.56
C LYS A 204 0.99 36.27 -2.55
N ARG A 205 2.14 35.65 -2.77
CA ARG A 205 3.46 36.31 -2.80
C ARG A 205 3.68 37.20 -4.02
N HIS A 206 3.01 36.91 -5.13
CA HIS A 206 3.18 37.56 -6.42
C HIS A 206 1.90 38.30 -6.87
N ASP A 207 1.08 38.76 -5.92
CA ASP A 207 -0.16 39.53 -6.17
C ASP A 207 -1.07 38.91 -7.28
N GLY A 208 -1.11 37.58 -7.35
CA GLY A 208 -1.90 36.84 -8.33
C GLY A 208 -1.17 36.49 -9.63
N ASP A 209 0.01 37.05 -9.91
CA ASP A 209 0.74 36.92 -11.18
C ASP A 209 1.73 35.72 -11.24
N SER A 210 1.44 34.64 -10.50
CA SER A 210 2.28 33.42 -10.53
C SER A 210 1.65 32.35 -11.42
N ALA A 211 2.19 32.15 -12.63
CA ALA A 211 1.77 31.09 -13.53
C ALA A 211 1.91 29.68 -12.89
N LEU A 212 3.00 29.46 -12.13
CA LEU A 212 3.22 28.22 -11.39
C LEU A 212 2.20 28.04 -10.27
N GLY A 213 1.91 29.09 -9.49
CA GLY A 213 0.88 29.06 -8.44
C GLY A 213 -0.49 28.72 -9.00
N ALA A 214 -0.87 29.37 -10.12
CA ALA A 214 -2.15 29.10 -10.79
C ALA A 214 -2.22 27.68 -11.36
N ALA A 215 -1.12 27.14 -11.91
CA ALA A 215 -1.04 25.78 -12.42
C ALA A 215 -1.19 24.75 -11.30
N LEU A 216 -0.57 24.96 -10.15
CA LEU A 216 -0.71 24.07 -8.99
C LEU A 216 -2.14 24.04 -8.47
N VAL A 217 -2.74 25.21 -8.18
CA VAL A 217 -4.11 25.29 -7.64
C VAL A 217 -5.15 24.71 -8.59
N LYS A 218 -5.04 24.94 -9.90
CA LYS A 218 -5.98 24.41 -10.88
C LYS A 218 -5.71 22.95 -11.25
N GLY A 219 -4.44 22.53 -11.19
CA GLY A 219 -4.01 21.18 -11.58
C GLY A 219 -4.22 20.15 -10.49
N MET A 220 -4.10 20.53 -9.21
CA MET A 220 -4.17 19.56 -8.10
C MET A 220 -5.47 18.75 -8.04
N PRO A 221 -6.68 19.32 -8.17
CA PRO A 221 -7.91 18.55 -8.19
C PRO A 221 -7.93 17.50 -9.30
N ILE A 222 -7.37 17.85 -10.48
CA ILE A 222 -7.26 16.91 -11.60
C ILE A 222 -6.28 15.79 -11.28
N VAL A 223 -5.12 16.12 -10.71
CA VAL A 223 -4.09 15.15 -10.30
C VAL A 223 -4.65 14.19 -9.25
N LEU A 224 -5.31 14.70 -8.21
CA LEU A 224 -5.90 13.89 -7.15
C LEU A 224 -7.00 12.96 -7.70
N ASN A 225 -7.85 13.45 -8.61
CA ASN A 225 -8.87 12.62 -9.25
C ASN A 225 -8.25 11.49 -10.11
N ILE A 226 -7.20 11.80 -10.89
CA ILE A 226 -6.47 10.79 -11.66
C ILE A 226 -5.85 9.74 -10.73
N ILE A 227 -5.20 10.17 -9.65
CA ILE A 227 -4.62 9.28 -8.65
C ILE A 227 -5.69 8.41 -7.99
N GLY A 228 -6.87 8.96 -7.69
CA GLY A 228 -8.00 8.18 -7.16
C GLY A 228 -8.47 7.08 -8.11
N ILE A 229 -8.53 7.36 -9.42
CA ILE A 229 -8.87 6.35 -10.44
C ILE A 229 -7.78 5.28 -10.52
N ILE A 230 -6.51 5.70 -10.55
CA ILE A 230 -5.36 4.77 -10.57
C ILE A 230 -5.36 3.91 -9.31
N GLY A 231 -5.61 4.49 -8.13
CA GLY A 231 -5.66 3.74 -6.87
C GLY A 231 -6.78 2.69 -6.84
N THR A 232 -7.96 3.01 -7.37
CA THR A 232 -9.04 2.02 -7.50
C THR A 232 -8.68 0.90 -8.47
N ALA A 233 -8.04 1.22 -9.58
CA ALA A 233 -7.54 0.24 -10.54
C ALA A 233 -6.44 -0.64 -9.92
N ALA A 234 -5.53 -0.05 -9.13
CA ALA A 234 -4.47 -0.75 -8.41
C ALA A 234 -5.04 -1.75 -7.39
N MET A 235 -6.06 -1.37 -6.61
CA MET A 235 -6.74 -2.30 -5.68
C MET A 235 -7.28 -3.54 -6.40
N LEU A 236 -7.91 -3.37 -7.55
CA LEU A 236 -8.45 -4.48 -8.34
C LEU A 236 -7.35 -5.33 -8.96
N TRP A 237 -6.29 -4.70 -9.45
CA TRP A 237 -5.14 -5.40 -10.00
C TRP A 237 -4.41 -6.22 -8.96
N VAL A 238 -3.97 -5.58 -7.87
CA VAL A 238 -3.23 -6.25 -6.79
C VAL A 238 -4.08 -7.33 -6.13
N GLY A 239 -5.32 -7.00 -5.75
CA GLY A 239 -6.24 -7.96 -5.16
C GLY A 239 -6.50 -9.15 -6.09
N GLY A 240 -6.72 -8.90 -7.38
CA GLY A 240 -6.90 -9.93 -8.40
C GLY A 240 -5.67 -10.81 -8.56
N HIS A 241 -4.48 -10.20 -8.65
CA HIS A 241 -3.21 -10.91 -8.80
C HIS A 241 -2.94 -11.82 -7.58
N ILE A 242 -3.11 -11.32 -6.36
CA ILE A 242 -2.93 -12.11 -5.12
C ILE A 242 -3.84 -13.34 -5.11
N VAL A 243 -5.13 -13.15 -5.43
CA VAL A 243 -6.09 -14.25 -5.40
C VAL A 243 -5.82 -15.27 -6.50
N VAL A 244 -5.56 -14.81 -7.74
CA VAL A 244 -5.30 -15.67 -8.89
C VAL A 244 -4.02 -16.49 -8.68
N LYS A 245 -2.94 -15.85 -8.20
CA LYS A 245 -1.69 -16.51 -7.87
C LYS A 245 -1.87 -17.50 -6.71
N GLY A 246 -2.55 -17.09 -5.65
CA GLY A 246 -2.83 -17.95 -4.50
C GLY A 246 -3.63 -19.21 -4.90
N LEU A 247 -4.63 -19.08 -5.77
CA LEU A 247 -5.38 -20.22 -6.29
C LEU A 247 -4.48 -21.23 -7.02
N SER A 248 -3.51 -20.74 -7.82
CA SER A 248 -2.59 -21.61 -8.53
C SER A 248 -1.66 -22.40 -7.59
N GLU A 249 -1.25 -21.79 -6.46
CA GLU A 249 -0.46 -22.46 -5.42
C GLU A 249 -1.24 -23.59 -4.72
N PHE A 250 -2.57 -23.53 -4.71
CA PHE A 250 -3.46 -24.56 -4.17
C PHE A 250 -3.95 -25.57 -5.24
N GLY A 251 -3.36 -25.55 -6.44
CA GLY A 251 -3.65 -26.53 -7.50
C GLY A 251 -4.77 -26.13 -8.45
N ALA A 252 -5.41 -24.97 -8.27
CA ALA A 252 -6.34 -24.39 -9.25
C ALA A 252 -5.55 -23.56 -10.27
N GLU A 253 -4.87 -24.24 -11.20
CA GLU A 253 -3.97 -23.60 -12.18
C GLU A 253 -4.67 -22.59 -13.10
N GLN A 254 -5.96 -22.71 -13.29
CA GLN A 254 -6.80 -21.73 -13.95
C GLN A 254 -7.37 -20.75 -12.89
N PRO A 255 -7.38 -19.43 -13.08
CA PRO A 255 -7.08 -18.64 -14.29
C PRO A 255 -5.61 -18.20 -14.46
N TYR A 256 -4.73 -18.48 -13.48
CA TYR A 256 -3.31 -18.04 -13.52
C TYR A 256 -2.58 -18.58 -14.79
N GLY A 257 -2.76 -19.85 -15.11
CA GLY A 257 -2.17 -20.46 -16.30
C GLY A 257 -2.62 -19.82 -17.60
N PHE A 258 -3.89 -19.37 -17.67
CA PHE A 258 -4.39 -18.62 -18.82
C PHE A 258 -3.70 -17.26 -18.95
N ILE A 259 -3.59 -16.51 -17.85
CA ILE A 259 -2.91 -15.20 -17.84
C ILE A 259 -1.46 -15.37 -18.28
N HIS A 260 -0.74 -16.36 -17.72
CA HIS A 260 0.65 -16.64 -18.04
C HIS A 260 0.83 -17.01 -19.52
N HIS A 261 -0.04 -17.86 -20.07
CA HIS A 261 0.01 -18.25 -21.47
C HIS A 261 -0.19 -17.04 -22.41
N VAL A 262 -1.12 -16.14 -22.08
CA VAL A 262 -1.33 -14.92 -22.86
C VAL A 262 -0.11 -14.00 -22.79
N THR A 263 0.47 -13.81 -21.60
CA THR A 263 1.62 -12.92 -21.40
C THR A 263 2.88 -13.45 -22.05
N GLU A 264 3.14 -14.75 -22.01
CA GLU A 264 4.29 -15.40 -22.68
C GLU A 264 4.21 -15.33 -24.22
N SER A 265 3.00 -15.28 -24.79
CA SER A 265 2.82 -15.11 -26.23
C SER A 265 3.21 -13.73 -26.74
N ILE A 266 3.40 -12.75 -25.84
CA ILE A 266 3.69 -11.35 -26.18
C ILE A 266 5.21 -11.12 -26.10
N ASN A 267 5.84 -10.91 -27.26
CA ASN A 267 7.30 -10.67 -27.34
C ASN A 267 7.79 -9.34 -26.76
N ASN A 268 6.89 -8.43 -26.40
CA ASN A 268 7.22 -7.12 -25.84
C ASN A 268 6.94 -7.10 -24.34
N GLY A 269 7.97 -6.95 -23.51
CA GLY A 269 7.87 -6.99 -22.05
C GLY A 269 6.90 -5.95 -21.46
N ALA A 270 6.80 -4.75 -22.03
CA ALA A 270 5.87 -3.73 -21.57
C ALA A 270 4.40 -4.12 -21.88
N LEU A 271 4.15 -4.68 -23.06
CA LEU A 271 2.81 -5.16 -23.44
C LEU A 271 2.43 -6.42 -22.65
N ALA A 272 3.38 -7.31 -22.37
CA ALA A 272 3.16 -8.48 -21.53
C ALA A 272 2.78 -8.05 -20.10
N TRP A 273 3.48 -7.08 -19.53
CA TRP A 273 3.14 -6.51 -18.22
C TRP A 273 1.75 -5.85 -18.20
N LEU A 274 1.41 -5.08 -19.25
CA LEU A 274 0.07 -4.49 -19.38
C LEU A 274 -1.04 -5.55 -19.51
N ALA A 275 -0.76 -6.63 -20.22
CA ALA A 275 -1.71 -7.74 -20.36
C ALA A 275 -1.91 -8.47 -19.03
N ASP A 276 -0.84 -8.77 -18.28
CA ASP A 276 -0.90 -9.37 -16.94
C ASP A 276 -1.70 -8.49 -15.99
N THR A 277 -1.35 -7.20 -15.91
CA THR A 277 -2.04 -6.21 -15.09
C THR A 277 -3.53 -6.10 -15.44
N GLY A 278 -3.85 -6.01 -16.74
CA GLY A 278 -5.23 -5.89 -17.22
C GLY A 278 -6.07 -7.13 -16.95
N LEU A 279 -5.53 -8.32 -17.16
CA LEU A 279 -6.22 -9.58 -16.89
C LEU A 279 -6.40 -9.82 -15.38
N SER A 280 -5.37 -9.55 -14.58
CA SER A 280 -5.46 -9.64 -13.12
C SER A 280 -6.49 -8.64 -12.56
N MET A 281 -6.53 -7.40 -13.08
CA MET A 281 -7.53 -6.40 -12.72
C MET A 281 -8.95 -6.85 -13.10
N LEU A 282 -9.13 -7.46 -14.27
CA LEU A 282 -10.42 -7.99 -14.71
C LEU A 282 -10.90 -9.14 -13.78
N CYS A 283 -10.01 -10.05 -13.42
CA CYS A 283 -10.30 -11.12 -12.46
C CYS A 283 -10.67 -10.51 -11.09
N GLY A 284 -9.93 -9.51 -10.63
CA GLY A 284 -10.22 -8.79 -9.38
C GLY A 284 -11.58 -8.09 -9.42
N PHE A 285 -11.92 -7.43 -10.53
CA PHE A 285 -13.23 -6.80 -10.69
C PHE A 285 -14.37 -7.80 -10.68
N ILE A 286 -14.23 -8.93 -11.38
CA ILE A 286 -15.25 -10.00 -11.40
C ILE A 286 -15.46 -10.54 -9.98
N LEU A 287 -14.37 -10.86 -9.26
CA LEU A 287 -14.44 -11.35 -7.89
C LEU A 287 -15.09 -10.31 -6.97
N GLY A 288 -14.66 -9.06 -7.03
CA GLY A 288 -15.20 -7.97 -6.24
C GLY A 288 -16.68 -7.74 -6.53
N ALA A 289 -17.09 -7.73 -7.80
CA ALA A 289 -18.50 -7.60 -8.20
C ALA A 289 -19.37 -8.73 -7.65
N VAL A 290 -18.88 -9.96 -7.66
CA VAL A 290 -19.57 -11.11 -7.04
C VAL A 290 -19.73 -10.88 -5.53
N ILE A 291 -18.67 -10.48 -4.83
CA ILE A 291 -18.72 -10.23 -3.38
C ILE A 291 -19.71 -9.10 -3.05
N VAL A 292 -19.63 -7.97 -3.79
CA VAL A 292 -20.57 -6.83 -3.62
C VAL A 292 -22.01 -7.30 -3.81
N THR A 293 -22.28 -8.05 -4.87
CA THR A 293 -23.63 -8.56 -5.18
C THR A 293 -24.16 -9.46 -4.07
N ILE A 294 -23.32 -10.36 -3.55
CA ILE A 294 -23.68 -11.23 -2.43
C ILE A 294 -24.03 -10.41 -1.18
N ILE A 295 -23.18 -9.43 -0.83
CA ILE A 295 -23.40 -8.57 0.35
C ILE A 295 -24.70 -7.77 0.20
N MET A 296 -24.95 -7.20 -0.97
CA MET A 296 -26.19 -6.47 -1.26
C MET A 296 -27.43 -7.37 -1.17
N ALA A 297 -27.36 -8.59 -1.71
CA ALA A 297 -28.45 -9.56 -1.62
C ALA A 297 -28.74 -9.98 -0.18
N VAL A 298 -27.71 -10.21 0.63
CA VAL A 298 -27.84 -10.54 2.06
C VAL A 298 -28.47 -9.39 2.84
N LYS A 299 -28.03 -8.13 2.61
CA LYS A 299 -28.62 -6.94 3.24
C LYS A 299 -30.09 -6.78 2.88
N ALA A 300 -30.42 -6.87 1.58
CA ALA A 300 -31.82 -6.77 1.11
C ALA A 300 -32.73 -7.87 1.67
N THR A 301 -32.20 -9.07 1.89
CA THR A 301 -32.95 -10.16 2.50
C THR A 301 -33.16 -9.95 4.00
N ALA A 302 -32.14 -9.45 4.71
CA ALA A 302 -32.21 -9.15 6.15
C ALA A 302 -33.22 -8.00 6.46
N GLU A 303 -33.31 -7.00 5.56
CA GLU A 303 -34.29 -5.91 5.68
C GLU A 303 -35.75 -6.37 5.42
N ARG A 304 -35.96 -7.41 4.62
CA ARG A 304 -37.30 -7.99 4.36
C ARG A 304 -37.79 -8.88 5.50
N VAL A 305 -36.90 -9.32 6.40
CA VAL A 305 -37.21 -10.21 7.53
C VAL A 305 -37.47 -9.41 8.83
N LYS A 306 -37.09 -8.12 8.83
CA LYS A 306 -37.46 -7.17 9.90
C LYS A 306 -38.78 -6.48 9.58
#